data_f700a16c5ee4ff0126e827d27e7783de
#
_entry.id   f700a16c5ee4ff0126e827d27e7783de
#
_cell.length_a   1.000
_cell.length_b   1.000
_cell.length_c   1.000
_cell.angle_alpha   90.00
_cell.angle_beta   90.00
_cell.angle_gamma   90.00
#
_symmetry.space_group_name_H-M   'P 1'
#
loop_
_entity.id
_entity.type
_entity.pdbx_description
1 polymer ?
#
loop_
_entity_poly.entity_id
_entity_poly.type
_entity_poly.pdbx_seq_one_letter_code
_entity_poly.pdbx_strand_id
1 'polypeptide(L)'
;RMGQCNSNDYDVSVKTGDKKGAGTDGNVYIALTDENGKRSSDFKLDKILKDDFELGHTDTFSVGNSSGFKHITQLDIWRDKTDSNDTWYVEKIVVERCKDKDQTIFPIHRWVPAGFSIKLKEYDSLLPQHDTELEQRKRELEAKQIEYQFKVNLEGGPAQIKDIPVDEMFTKEYEWNLMAVLAKAKLSSEVLDLIVGEFECLDDLKDIYGALFRIPDGMHTWKDDEAF
;
A
#
# COMPACT_ATOMS: atom_id res chain seq x y z
N ARG A 1 28.35 6.42 11.95
CA ARG A 1 28.41 5.66 13.23
C ARG A 1 26.94 5.35 13.55
N MET A 2 26.53 4.10 13.44
CA MET A 2 25.29 3.61 14.03
C MET A 2 25.38 3.85 15.52
N GLY A 3 24.40 4.61 16.06
CA GLY A 3 24.33 4.82 17.50
C GLY A 3 24.22 3.48 18.21
N GLN A 4 24.98 3.29 19.27
CA GLN A 4 24.91 2.09 20.09
C GLN A 4 23.53 2.10 20.77
N CYS A 5 22.68 1.15 20.37
CA CYS A 5 21.37 0.96 20.98
C CYS A 5 21.54 0.52 22.44
N ASN A 6 21.00 1.26 23.39
CA ASN A 6 21.03 0.87 24.79
C ASN A 6 20.05 -0.28 25.05
N SER A 7 20.33 -1.12 26.02
CA SER A 7 19.52 -2.31 26.33
C SER A 7 18.05 -2.04 26.66
N ASN A 8 17.70 -0.79 26.94
CA ASN A 8 16.33 -0.36 27.27
C ASN A 8 15.66 0.44 26.15
N ASP A 9 16.31 0.55 24.99
CA ASP A 9 15.85 1.35 23.88
C ASP A 9 15.14 0.48 22.82
N TYR A 10 14.40 1.14 21.96
CA TYR A 10 13.77 0.57 20.79
C TYR A 10 14.29 1.24 19.53
N ASP A 11 14.48 0.48 18.48
CA ASP A 11 14.65 0.99 17.14
C ASP A 11 13.30 0.95 16.43
N VAL A 12 12.85 2.12 15.97
CA VAL A 12 11.59 2.30 15.25
C VAL A 12 11.91 2.58 13.79
N SER A 13 11.63 1.61 12.94
CA SER A 13 11.84 1.73 11.49
C SER A 13 10.52 2.04 10.80
N VAL A 14 10.44 3.22 10.18
CA VAL A 14 9.26 3.73 9.48
C VAL A 14 9.49 3.63 7.98
N LYS A 15 8.63 2.91 7.29
CA LYS A 15 8.61 2.81 5.83
C LYS A 15 7.56 3.76 5.27
N THR A 16 8.01 4.82 4.61
CA THR A 16 7.15 5.67 3.77
C THR A 16 6.84 4.94 2.47
N GLY A 17 5.60 4.98 2.03
CA GLY A 17 5.19 4.28 0.82
C GLY A 17 5.78 4.88 -0.45
N ASP A 18 5.86 4.08 -1.49
CA ASP A 18 6.33 4.50 -2.83
C ASP A 18 5.13 4.91 -3.70
N LYS A 19 4.44 5.97 -3.26
CA LYS A 19 3.28 6.56 -3.94
C LYS A 19 3.50 8.05 -4.11
N LYS A 20 3.03 8.62 -5.20
CA LYS A 20 3.17 10.06 -5.49
C LYS A 20 2.63 10.90 -4.32
N GLY A 21 3.48 11.76 -3.77
CA GLY A 21 3.15 12.63 -2.64
C GLY A 21 3.10 11.91 -1.29
N ALA A 22 3.73 10.74 -1.16
CA ALA A 22 3.72 9.98 0.09
C ALA A 22 4.67 10.51 1.17
N GLY A 23 5.67 11.30 0.82
CA GLY A 23 6.62 11.91 1.78
C GLY A 23 5.98 13.01 2.63
N THR A 24 6.63 13.40 3.73
CA THR A 24 6.20 14.52 4.59
C THR A 24 7.38 15.27 5.21
N ASP A 25 7.27 16.60 5.23
CA ASP A 25 8.15 17.50 5.97
C ASP A 25 7.59 17.84 7.38
N GLY A 26 6.42 17.31 7.72
CA GLY A 26 5.75 17.51 9.01
C GLY A 26 6.45 16.80 10.16
N ASN A 27 6.33 17.34 11.37
CA ASN A 27 6.85 16.64 12.55
C ASN A 27 6.00 15.41 12.86
N VAL A 28 6.66 14.26 12.92
CA VAL A 28 6.04 12.96 13.20
C VAL A 28 6.29 12.55 14.63
N TYR A 29 5.27 12.02 15.27
CA TYR A 29 5.30 11.56 16.66
C TYR A 29 4.72 10.16 16.76
N ILE A 30 5.25 9.39 17.71
CA ILE A 30 4.69 8.10 18.11
C ILE A 30 4.59 7.96 19.62
N ALA A 31 3.73 7.07 20.06
CA ALA A 31 3.75 6.51 21.39
C ALA A 31 3.56 5.01 21.32
N LEU A 32 4.26 4.29 22.19
CA LEU A 32 4.25 2.84 22.27
C LEU A 32 3.46 2.37 23.48
N THR A 33 2.67 1.32 23.32
CA THR A 33 1.97 0.69 24.45
C THR A 33 2.31 -0.79 24.50
N ASP A 34 2.67 -1.28 25.66
CA ASP A 34 3.05 -2.68 25.89
C ASP A 34 1.84 -3.58 26.18
N GLU A 35 2.08 -4.89 26.26
CA GLU A 35 1.09 -5.92 26.56
C GLU A 35 0.37 -5.74 27.89
N ASN A 36 0.94 -4.95 28.82
CA ASN A 36 0.32 -4.63 30.11
C ASN A 36 -0.48 -3.33 30.09
N GLY A 37 -0.61 -2.70 28.92
CA GLY A 37 -1.30 -1.41 28.76
C GLY A 37 -0.46 -0.21 29.19
N LYS A 38 0.84 -0.38 29.46
CA LYS A 38 1.72 0.71 29.80
C LYS A 38 2.08 1.51 28.55
N ARG A 39 1.73 2.81 28.53
CA ARG A 39 2.01 3.73 27.43
C ARG A 39 3.28 4.54 27.69
N SER A 40 4.09 4.73 26.65
CA SER A 40 5.26 5.60 26.67
C SER A 40 4.88 7.09 26.71
N SER A 41 5.87 7.94 26.95
CA SER A 41 5.80 9.35 26.52
C SER A 41 5.72 9.41 24.99
N ASP A 42 5.35 10.58 24.48
CA ASP A 42 5.36 10.85 23.05
C ASP A 42 6.81 11.04 22.57
N PHE A 43 7.18 10.33 21.52
CA PHE A 43 8.48 10.45 20.88
C PHE A 43 8.35 11.22 19.58
N LYS A 44 9.10 12.28 19.40
CA LYS A 44 9.29 12.90 18.10
C LYS A 44 10.30 12.08 17.31
N LEU A 45 9.94 11.66 16.12
CA LEU A 45 10.83 10.97 15.19
C LEU A 45 11.54 12.02 14.35
N ASP A 46 12.80 12.26 14.64
CA ASP A 46 13.59 13.31 13.98
C ASP A 46 15.07 12.90 13.98
N LYS A 47 15.73 13.03 12.85
CA LYS A 47 17.18 12.88 12.73
C LYS A 47 17.83 14.22 12.44
N ILE A 48 18.85 14.54 13.18
CA ILE A 48 19.63 15.76 12.99
C ILE A 48 20.27 15.73 11.59
N LEU A 49 20.02 16.75 10.78
CA LEU A 49 20.63 16.97 9.45
C LEU A 49 20.27 15.93 8.39
N LYS A 50 19.10 15.31 8.47
CA LYS A 50 18.61 14.40 7.45
C LYS A 50 17.15 14.71 7.14
N ASP A 51 16.78 14.69 5.85
CA ASP A 51 15.38 14.65 5.45
C ASP A 51 14.86 13.25 5.76
N ASP A 52 13.90 13.18 6.67
CA ASP A 52 13.24 11.95 7.06
C ASP A 52 11.90 11.82 6.34
N PHE A 53 11.39 10.61 6.22
CA PHE A 53 10.07 10.28 5.63
C PHE A 53 9.93 10.58 4.14
N GLU A 54 11.04 10.56 3.41
CA GLU A 54 11.04 10.68 1.95
C GLU A 54 10.33 9.51 1.27
N LEU A 55 9.82 9.78 0.08
CA LEU A 55 9.14 8.82 -0.79
C LEU A 55 9.89 7.49 -0.91
N GLY A 56 9.26 6.39 -0.57
CA GLY A 56 9.82 5.05 -0.71
C GLY A 56 10.99 4.73 0.24
N HIS A 57 11.38 5.64 1.13
CA HIS A 57 12.48 5.42 2.07
C HIS A 57 12.04 4.70 3.35
N THR A 58 13.02 4.13 4.02
CA THR A 58 12.87 3.59 5.37
C THR A 58 13.80 4.35 6.29
N ASP A 59 13.23 4.98 7.30
CA ASP A 59 13.96 5.70 8.31
C ASP A 59 13.87 4.99 9.65
N THR A 60 15.03 4.87 10.35
CA THR A 60 15.11 4.20 11.65
C THR A 60 15.50 5.22 12.71
N PHE A 61 14.72 5.25 13.78
CA PHE A 61 14.88 6.16 14.92
C PHE A 61 15.09 5.35 16.18
N SER A 62 16.08 5.71 16.98
CA SER A 62 16.25 5.10 18.31
C SER A 62 15.47 5.91 19.34
N VAL A 63 14.51 5.29 20.00
CA VAL A 63 13.69 5.88 21.04
C VAL A 63 14.04 5.27 22.38
N GLY A 64 14.49 6.12 23.31
CA GLY A 64 14.92 5.70 24.63
C GLY A 64 13.73 5.44 25.56
N ASN A 65 13.77 4.33 26.27
CA ASN A 65 12.76 4.04 27.26
C ASN A 65 13.37 3.49 28.56
N SER A 66 13.47 4.36 29.55
CA SER A 66 14.01 4.02 30.88
C SER A 66 13.12 3.13 31.75
N SER A 67 11.94 2.73 31.29
CA SER A 67 10.91 2.21 32.21
C SER A 67 10.53 0.73 32.03
N GLY A 68 11.35 -0.08 31.32
CA GLY A 68 11.18 -1.53 31.28
C GLY A 68 9.82 -1.96 30.68
N PHE A 69 9.54 -1.55 29.44
CA PHE A 69 8.41 -2.06 28.67
C PHE A 69 8.64 -3.53 28.34
N LYS A 70 7.57 -4.25 28.24
CA LYS A 70 7.54 -5.61 27.70
C LYS A 70 7.31 -5.60 26.19
N HIS A 71 6.68 -6.63 25.67
CA HIS A 71 6.31 -6.71 24.26
C HIS A 71 5.37 -5.55 23.88
N ILE A 72 5.66 -4.87 22.77
CA ILE A 72 4.85 -3.75 22.29
C ILE A 72 3.69 -4.27 21.47
N THR A 73 2.47 -3.97 21.87
CA THR A 73 1.24 -4.45 21.24
C THR A 73 0.43 -3.37 20.55
N GLN A 74 0.72 -2.09 20.85
CA GLN A 74 0.02 -0.96 20.25
C GLN A 74 0.98 0.20 19.97
N LEU A 75 0.72 0.89 18.88
CA LEU A 75 1.41 2.10 18.46
C LEU A 75 0.38 3.18 18.15
N ASP A 76 0.57 4.35 18.74
CA ASP A 76 -0.15 5.56 18.34
C ASP A 76 0.79 6.37 17.45
N ILE A 77 0.32 6.83 16.28
CA ILE A 77 1.10 7.64 15.34
C ILE A 77 0.31 8.88 14.93
N TRP A 78 0.98 10.01 14.85
CA TRP A 78 0.41 11.26 14.33
C TRP A 78 1.50 12.18 13.82
N ARG A 79 1.09 13.13 13.02
CA ARG A 79 1.91 14.27 12.62
C ARG A 79 1.22 15.58 12.99
N ASP A 80 2.01 16.63 13.21
CA ASP A 80 1.49 17.95 13.47
C ASP A 80 0.90 18.63 12.22
N LYS A 81 0.45 19.88 12.36
CA LYS A 81 -0.13 20.68 11.28
C LYS A 81 0.86 21.67 10.68
N THR A 82 2.14 21.48 10.84
CA THR A 82 3.16 22.43 10.41
C THR A 82 3.11 22.65 8.90
N ASP A 83 2.82 21.59 8.13
CA ASP A 83 2.43 21.69 6.73
C ASP A 83 1.05 21.03 6.51
N SER A 84 0.02 21.88 6.36
CA SER A 84 -1.37 21.42 6.20
C SER A 84 -1.67 20.86 4.80
N ASN A 85 -0.85 21.19 3.81
CA ASN A 85 -1.02 20.75 2.43
C ASN A 85 -0.25 19.46 2.13
N ASP A 86 0.60 19.06 3.05
CA ASP A 86 1.39 17.85 2.96
C ASP A 86 0.56 16.62 3.37
N THR A 87 0.75 15.53 2.66
CA THR A 87 0.13 14.23 2.93
C THR A 87 1.23 13.21 3.16
N TRP A 88 1.02 12.27 4.06
CA TRP A 88 2.00 11.24 4.37
C TRP A 88 1.39 9.86 4.29
N TYR A 89 1.90 9.01 3.42
CA TYR A 89 1.48 7.63 3.30
C TYR A 89 2.50 6.71 3.96
N VAL A 90 2.09 6.06 5.03
CA VAL A 90 2.93 5.09 5.76
C VAL A 90 2.57 3.67 5.32
N GLU A 91 3.58 2.92 4.88
CA GLU A 91 3.41 1.51 4.53
C GLU A 91 3.39 0.65 5.79
N LYS A 92 4.44 0.75 6.60
CA LYS A 92 4.56 -0.02 7.85
C LYS A 92 5.52 0.63 8.83
N ILE A 93 5.38 0.28 10.09
CA ILE A 93 6.37 0.56 11.14
C ILE A 93 6.79 -0.76 11.77
N VAL A 94 8.09 -0.90 12.03
CA VAL A 94 8.67 -2.01 12.76
C VAL A 94 9.31 -1.45 14.03
N VAL A 95 8.91 -1.97 15.16
CA VAL A 95 9.47 -1.63 16.47
C VAL A 95 10.30 -2.80 16.95
N GLU A 96 11.61 -2.61 17.09
CA GLU A 96 12.53 -3.63 17.57
C GLU A 96 13.10 -3.23 18.91
N ARG A 97 12.99 -4.08 19.90
CA ARG A 97 13.64 -3.89 21.20
C ARG A 97 15.11 -4.24 21.12
N CYS A 98 15.97 -3.31 21.49
CA CYS A 98 17.43 -3.45 21.33
C CYS A 98 18.03 -4.60 22.12
N LYS A 99 17.45 -4.93 23.29
CA LYS A 99 17.97 -5.92 24.23
C LYS A 99 17.99 -7.36 23.71
N ASP A 100 16.88 -7.78 23.16
CA ASP A 100 16.61 -9.18 22.78
C ASP A 100 16.11 -9.33 21.35
N LYS A 101 16.06 -8.22 20.61
CA LYS A 101 15.60 -8.18 19.23
C LYS A 101 14.13 -8.61 19.05
N ASP A 102 13.34 -8.52 20.13
CA ASP A 102 11.89 -8.68 20.05
C ASP A 102 11.31 -7.62 19.11
N GLN A 103 10.57 -8.06 18.11
CA GLN A 103 10.16 -7.25 16.99
C GLN A 103 8.65 -7.29 16.82
N THR A 104 8.03 -6.13 16.75
CA THR A 104 6.60 -5.98 16.47
C THR A 104 6.42 -5.22 15.16
N ILE A 105 5.55 -5.73 14.29
CA ILE A 105 5.25 -5.14 13.00
C ILE A 105 3.85 -4.50 13.05
N PHE A 106 3.79 -3.24 12.65
CA PHE A 106 2.55 -2.48 12.49
C PHE A 106 2.34 -2.19 11.00
N PRO A 107 1.57 -3.02 10.26
CA PRO A 107 1.15 -2.73 8.90
C PRO A 107 0.19 -1.54 8.94
N ILE A 108 0.48 -0.50 8.18
CA ILE A 108 -0.31 0.73 8.21
C ILE A 108 -1.09 0.91 6.90
N HIS A 109 -0.39 0.99 5.78
CA HIS A 109 -0.96 1.14 4.44
C HIS A 109 -2.05 2.24 4.37
N ARG A 110 -1.79 3.40 5.02
CA ARG A 110 -2.75 4.50 5.18
C ARG A 110 -2.10 5.85 4.99
N TRP A 111 -2.91 6.81 4.55
CA TRP A 111 -2.58 8.21 4.66
C TRP A 111 -2.77 8.69 6.10
N VAL A 112 -1.74 9.32 6.65
CA VAL A 112 -1.76 9.90 8.01
C VAL A 112 -2.10 11.39 7.90
N PRO A 113 -3.35 11.78 8.20
CA PRO A 113 -3.75 13.17 8.11
C PRO A 113 -3.13 14.02 9.23
N ALA A 114 -2.84 15.29 8.94
CA ALA A 114 -2.28 16.20 9.93
C ALA A 114 -3.24 16.44 11.12
N GLY A 115 -2.71 16.37 12.32
CA GLY A 115 -3.43 16.66 13.54
C GLY A 115 -4.40 15.58 14.02
N PHE A 116 -4.34 14.37 13.45
CA PHE A 116 -5.07 13.21 13.93
C PHE A 116 -4.11 12.12 14.38
N SER A 117 -4.44 11.45 15.49
CA SER A 117 -3.72 10.27 15.94
C SER A 117 -4.41 9.02 15.43
N ILE A 118 -3.62 8.12 14.87
CA ILE A 118 -4.06 6.79 14.45
C ILE A 118 -3.52 5.78 15.44
N LYS A 119 -4.39 4.94 15.99
CA LYS A 119 -4.05 3.83 16.87
C LYS A 119 -3.99 2.55 16.07
N LEU A 120 -2.90 1.83 16.23
CA LEU A 120 -2.61 0.61 15.51
C LEU A 120 -2.29 -0.49 16.53
N LYS A 121 -2.82 -1.66 16.28
CA LYS A 121 -2.44 -2.87 17.01
C LYS A 121 -1.40 -3.65 16.20
N GLU A 122 -0.65 -4.48 16.91
CA GLU A 122 0.31 -5.35 16.26
C GLU A 122 -0.35 -6.17 15.15
N TYR A 123 0.29 -6.23 13.99
CA TYR A 123 -0.17 -6.91 12.79
C TYR A 123 -1.51 -6.43 12.21
N ASP A 124 -2.18 -5.46 12.80
CA ASP A 124 -3.44 -4.81 12.38
C ASP A 124 -4.40 -5.72 11.59
N SER A 125 -4.65 -6.91 12.13
CA SER A 125 -5.43 -7.97 11.46
C SER A 125 -6.82 -8.18 12.07
N LEU A 126 -7.33 -7.21 12.82
CA LEU A 126 -8.64 -7.33 13.46
C LEU A 126 -9.78 -7.27 12.43
N LEU A 127 -10.65 -8.27 12.50
CA LEU A 127 -11.90 -8.23 11.76
C LEU A 127 -12.77 -7.03 12.23
N PRO A 128 -13.62 -6.46 11.36
CA PRO A 128 -14.46 -5.31 11.70
C PRO A 128 -15.23 -5.45 13.00
N GLN A 129 -15.76 -6.64 13.26
CA GLN A 129 -16.52 -6.95 14.49
C GLN A 129 -15.66 -7.04 15.76
N HIS A 130 -14.34 -7.12 15.62
CA HIS A 130 -13.39 -7.24 16.74
C HIS A 130 -12.60 -5.93 16.94
N ASP A 131 -12.82 -4.92 16.09
CA ASP A 131 -12.14 -3.64 16.17
C ASP A 131 -12.69 -2.81 17.33
N THR A 132 -11.82 -2.39 18.22
CA THR A 132 -12.18 -1.55 19.37
C THR A 132 -12.18 -0.07 19.06
N GLU A 133 -11.56 0.36 17.94
CA GLU A 133 -11.39 1.75 17.54
C GLU A 133 -12.46 2.16 16.50
N LEU A 134 -13.74 1.98 16.87
CA LEU A 134 -14.89 2.17 15.96
C LEU A 134 -14.96 3.56 15.33
N GLU A 135 -14.65 4.62 16.09
CA GLU A 135 -14.69 5.99 15.60
C GLU A 135 -13.56 6.28 14.59
N GLN A 136 -12.38 5.71 14.80
CA GLN A 136 -11.28 5.79 13.84
C GLN A 136 -11.68 5.08 12.54
N ARG A 137 -12.17 3.85 12.63
CA ARG A 137 -12.62 3.07 11.49
C ARG A 137 -13.73 3.78 10.69
N LYS A 138 -14.69 4.36 11.39
CA LYS A 138 -15.78 5.12 10.74
C LYS A 138 -15.24 6.30 9.93
N ARG A 139 -14.33 7.09 10.51
CA ARG A 139 -13.69 8.22 9.81
C ARG A 139 -12.89 7.77 8.58
N GLU A 140 -12.13 6.70 8.70
CA GLU A 140 -11.35 6.14 7.59
C GLU A 140 -12.27 5.63 6.47
N LEU A 141 -13.37 4.97 6.84
CA LEU A 141 -14.36 4.50 5.87
C LEU A 141 -15.07 5.64 5.16
N GLU A 142 -15.47 6.70 5.88
CA GLU A 142 -16.07 7.91 5.30
C GLU A 142 -15.09 8.60 4.35
N ALA A 143 -13.81 8.71 4.72
CA ALA A 143 -12.78 9.27 3.85
C ALA A 143 -12.61 8.44 2.56
N LYS A 144 -12.61 7.12 2.67
CA LYS A 144 -12.53 6.23 1.50
C LYS A 144 -13.77 6.29 0.62
N GLN A 145 -14.96 6.45 1.18
CA GLN A 145 -16.19 6.63 0.41
C GLN A 145 -16.20 7.95 -0.37
N ILE A 146 -15.57 9.00 0.15
CA ILE A 146 -15.41 10.28 -0.56
C ILE A 146 -14.36 10.13 -1.69
N GLU A 147 -13.26 9.47 -1.42
CA GLU A 147 -12.16 9.25 -2.36
C GLU A 147 -12.57 8.34 -3.52
N TYR A 148 -13.30 7.26 -3.22
CA TYR A 148 -13.73 6.25 -4.20
C TYR A 148 -15.24 6.34 -4.46
N GLN A 149 -15.67 7.41 -5.13
CA GLN A 149 -17.06 7.54 -5.58
C GLN A 149 -17.32 6.67 -6.80
N PHE A 150 -18.40 5.92 -6.78
CA PHE A 150 -18.82 5.06 -7.89
C PHE A 150 -19.92 5.71 -8.71
N LYS A 151 -19.93 5.43 -9.99
CA LYS A 151 -21.02 5.77 -10.92
C LYS A 151 -21.40 4.55 -11.76
N VAL A 152 -22.66 4.46 -12.12
CA VAL A 152 -23.15 3.47 -13.07
C VAL A 152 -23.20 4.14 -14.43
N ASN A 153 -22.33 3.75 -15.36
CA ASN A 153 -22.29 4.32 -16.70
C ASN A 153 -23.19 3.56 -17.68
N LEU A 154 -23.50 2.31 -17.37
CA LEU A 154 -24.34 1.44 -18.19
C LEU A 154 -25.34 0.74 -17.28
N GLU A 155 -26.64 0.82 -17.62
CA GLU A 155 -27.68 0.13 -16.87
C GLU A 155 -27.47 -1.39 -16.91
N GLY A 156 -27.48 -2.02 -15.72
CA GLY A 156 -27.17 -3.45 -15.57
C GLY A 156 -25.67 -3.79 -15.62
N GLY A 157 -24.80 -2.81 -15.87
CA GLY A 157 -23.35 -2.99 -15.85
C GLY A 157 -22.74 -2.81 -14.45
N PRO A 158 -21.47 -3.18 -14.25
CA PRO A 158 -20.78 -2.94 -13.00
C PRO A 158 -20.57 -1.46 -12.74
N ALA A 159 -20.66 -1.06 -11.46
CA ALA A 159 -20.31 0.29 -11.05
C ALA A 159 -18.81 0.56 -11.31
N GLN A 160 -18.50 1.74 -11.80
CA GLN A 160 -17.15 2.19 -12.09
C GLN A 160 -16.76 3.33 -11.17
N ILE A 161 -15.49 3.47 -10.86
CA ILE A 161 -14.97 4.62 -10.12
C ILE A 161 -15.23 5.88 -10.95
N LYS A 162 -15.76 6.92 -10.30
CA LYS A 162 -16.03 8.20 -10.94
C LYS A 162 -14.76 8.90 -11.36
N ASP A 163 -13.83 9.03 -10.42
CA ASP A 163 -12.51 9.64 -10.60
C ASP A 163 -11.47 8.76 -9.89
N ILE A 164 -10.38 8.44 -10.55
CA ILE A 164 -9.30 7.65 -9.96
C ILE A 164 -8.45 8.58 -9.07
N PRO A 165 -8.19 8.20 -7.81
CA PRO A 165 -7.28 8.96 -6.95
C PRO A 165 -5.93 9.22 -7.62
N VAL A 166 -5.34 10.40 -7.37
CA VAL A 166 -4.13 10.84 -8.08
C VAL A 166 -2.94 9.92 -7.87
N ASP A 167 -2.83 9.30 -6.69
CA ASP A 167 -1.79 8.34 -6.32
C ASP A 167 -1.98 6.96 -6.96
N GLU A 168 -3.17 6.67 -7.48
CA GLU A 168 -3.52 5.44 -8.19
C GLU A 168 -3.62 5.64 -9.71
N MET A 169 -3.43 6.86 -10.20
CA MET A 169 -3.40 7.12 -11.64
C MET A 169 -2.20 6.41 -12.29
N PHE A 170 -2.42 5.90 -13.48
CA PHE A 170 -1.36 5.31 -14.27
C PHE A 170 -0.20 6.29 -14.46
N THR A 171 1.03 5.79 -14.30
CA THR A 171 2.21 6.59 -14.63
C THR A 171 2.30 6.82 -16.14
N LYS A 172 2.93 7.90 -16.54
CA LYS A 172 3.17 8.17 -17.97
C LYS A 172 3.94 7.04 -18.64
N GLU A 173 4.85 6.40 -17.92
CA GLU A 173 5.60 5.26 -18.41
C GLU A 173 4.67 4.05 -18.69
N TYR A 174 3.73 3.76 -17.79
CA TYR A 174 2.72 2.72 -18.02
C TYR A 174 1.83 3.04 -19.23
N GLU A 175 1.37 4.29 -19.34
CA GLU A 175 0.56 4.74 -20.47
C GLU A 175 1.30 4.56 -21.79
N TRP A 176 2.59 4.95 -21.86
CA TRP A 176 3.43 4.74 -23.03
C TRP A 176 3.63 3.26 -23.37
N ASN A 177 3.88 2.42 -22.36
CA ASN A 177 4.03 0.98 -22.54
C ASN A 177 2.74 0.35 -23.07
N LEU A 178 1.59 0.74 -22.50
CA LEU A 178 0.28 0.28 -22.97
C LEU A 178 0.03 0.69 -24.42
N MET A 179 0.30 1.96 -24.77
CA MET A 179 0.16 2.47 -26.15
C MET A 179 1.07 1.72 -27.12
N ALA A 180 2.30 1.42 -26.72
CA ALA A 180 3.23 0.64 -27.55
C ALA A 180 2.72 -0.79 -27.78
N VAL A 181 2.16 -1.44 -26.76
CA VAL A 181 1.55 -2.78 -26.87
C VAL A 181 0.33 -2.75 -27.79
N LEU A 182 -0.56 -1.77 -27.62
CA LEU A 182 -1.75 -1.61 -28.47
C LEU A 182 -1.38 -1.31 -29.93
N ALA A 183 -0.38 -0.45 -30.16
CA ALA A 183 0.12 -0.17 -31.52
C ALA A 183 0.71 -1.44 -32.17
N LYS A 184 1.47 -2.22 -31.41
CA LYS A 184 2.03 -3.49 -31.89
C LYS A 184 0.93 -4.50 -32.20
N ALA A 185 -0.08 -4.61 -31.34
CA ALA A 185 -1.23 -5.50 -31.56
C ALA A 185 -2.01 -5.12 -32.83
N LYS A 186 -2.27 -3.81 -33.01
CA LYS A 186 -2.94 -3.29 -34.21
C LYS A 186 -2.15 -3.56 -35.48
N LEU A 187 -0.84 -3.27 -35.47
CA LEU A 187 0.03 -3.57 -36.64
C LEU A 187 0.07 -5.07 -36.94
N SER A 188 0.06 -5.92 -35.90
CA SER A 188 0.04 -7.37 -36.08
C SER A 188 -1.30 -7.85 -36.67
N SER A 189 -2.43 -7.25 -36.26
CA SER A 189 -3.73 -7.59 -36.82
C SER A 189 -3.85 -7.15 -38.30
N GLU A 190 -3.39 -5.94 -38.64
CA GLU A 190 -3.39 -5.48 -40.04
C GLU A 190 -2.49 -6.35 -40.93
N VAL A 191 -1.37 -6.83 -40.42
CA VAL A 191 -0.48 -7.77 -41.14
C VAL A 191 -1.14 -9.16 -41.24
N LEU A 192 -1.83 -9.60 -40.22
CA LEU A 192 -2.57 -10.86 -40.22
C LEU A 192 -3.74 -10.81 -41.21
N ASP A 193 -4.51 -9.72 -41.24
CA ASP A 193 -5.59 -9.52 -42.21
C ASP A 193 -5.08 -9.53 -43.65
N LEU A 194 -3.86 -9.05 -43.88
CA LEU A 194 -3.21 -9.04 -45.19
C LEU A 194 -2.72 -10.44 -45.63
N ILE A 195 -2.37 -11.29 -44.67
CA ILE A 195 -1.82 -12.66 -44.92
C ILE A 195 -2.93 -13.72 -44.95
N VAL A 196 -3.92 -13.59 -44.07
CA VAL A 196 -4.91 -14.64 -43.79
C VAL A 196 -6.24 -14.39 -44.53
N GLY A 197 -6.53 -13.13 -44.91
CA GLY A 197 -7.83 -12.75 -45.48
C GLY A 197 -8.94 -12.70 -44.42
N GLU A 198 -10.20 -12.64 -44.86
CA GLU A 198 -11.35 -12.67 -43.96
C GLU A 198 -11.55 -14.08 -43.40
N PHE A 199 -11.84 -14.15 -42.11
CA PHE A 199 -12.19 -15.43 -41.47
C PHE A 199 -13.56 -15.90 -41.94
N GLU A 200 -13.62 -17.06 -42.55
CA GLU A 200 -14.90 -17.64 -43.04
C GLU A 200 -15.57 -18.49 -41.94
N CYS A 201 -14.81 -19.04 -40.99
CA CYS A 201 -15.33 -19.88 -39.92
C CYS A 201 -14.48 -19.87 -38.64
N LEU A 202 -15.03 -20.45 -37.55
CA LEU A 202 -14.33 -20.56 -36.28
C LEU A 202 -13.08 -21.48 -36.29
N ASP A 203 -12.99 -22.37 -37.26
CA ASP A 203 -11.85 -23.28 -37.40
C ASP A 203 -10.61 -22.55 -37.89
N ASP A 204 -10.76 -21.48 -38.68
CA ASP A 204 -9.66 -20.60 -39.09
C ASP A 204 -9.01 -19.92 -37.90
N LEU A 205 -9.80 -19.53 -36.88
CA LEU A 205 -9.29 -19.00 -35.61
C LEU A 205 -8.49 -20.05 -34.83
N LYS A 206 -8.89 -21.32 -34.83
CA LYS A 206 -8.19 -22.38 -34.12
C LYS A 206 -6.79 -22.60 -34.67
N ASP A 207 -6.63 -22.56 -36.00
CA ASP A 207 -5.34 -22.75 -36.63
C ASP A 207 -4.37 -21.62 -36.33
N ILE A 208 -4.84 -20.37 -36.26
CA ILE A 208 -4.04 -19.21 -35.91
C ILE A 208 -3.69 -19.21 -34.42
N TYR A 209 -4.66 -19.46 -33.56
CA TYR A 209 -4.41 -19.55 -32.13
C TYR A 209 -3.51 -20.74 -31.77
N GLY A 210 -3.66 -21.89 -32.44
CA GLY A 210 -2.79 -23.03 -32.26
C GLY A 210 -1.34 -22.80 -32.72
N ALA A 211 -1.14 -21.96 -33.74
CA ALA A 211 0.18 -21.62 -34.23
C ALA A 211 0.88 -20.51 -33.45
N LEU A 212 0.12 -19.50 -32.94
CA LEU A 212 0.67 -18.32 -32.25
C LEU A 212 0.73 -18.47 -30.74
N PHE A 213 -0.18 -19.25 -30.16
CA PHE A 213 -0.24 -19.49 -28.73
C PHE A 213 -0.03 -20.98 -28.43
N ARG A 214 1.22 -21.41 -28.38
CA ARG A 214 1.53 -22.68 -27.71
C ARG A 214 1.14 -22.54 -26.25
N ILE A 215 0.02 -23.16 -25.89
CA ILE A 215 -0.38 -23.31 -24.49
C ILE A 215 0.74 -24.12 -23.81
N PRO A 216 1.42 -23.60 -22.77
CA PRO A 216 2.42 -24.36 -22.05
C PRO A 216 1.81 -25.66 -21.51
N ASP A 217 2.58 -26.76 -21.57
CA ASP A 217 2.19 -28.04 -21.00
C ASP A 217 1.76 -27.85 -19.53
N GLY A 218 0.53 -28.24 -19.19
CA GLY A 218 -0.05 -28.12 -17.86
C GLY A 218 -1.01 -26.94 -17.65
N MET A 219 -1.27 -26.10 -18.64
CA MET A 219 -2.41 -25.17 -18.59
C MET A 219 -3.70 -25.88 -19.00
N HIS A 220 -4.75 -25.70 -18.19
CA HIS A 220 -6.11 -26.11 -18.53
C HIS A 220 -6.55 -25.46 -19.85
N THR A 221 -6.99 -26.27 -20.77
CA THR A 221 -7.70 -25.79 -21.97
C THR A 221 -9.20 -25.79 -21.67
N TRP A 222 -9.96 -24.91 -22.32
CA TRP A 222 -11.43 -24.86 -22.15
C TRP A 222 -12.15 -26.18 -22.51
N LYS A 223 -11.45 -27.14 -23.14
CA LYS A 223 -11.94 -28.53 -23.36
C LYS A 223 -11.94 -29.35 -22.06
N ASP A 224 -11.18 -28.92 -21.04
CA ASP A 224 -11.14 -29.62 -19.78
C ASP A 224 -12.33 -29.17 -18.87
N ASP A 225 -13.11 -28.18 -19.32
CA ASP A 225 -14.28 -27.64 -18.61
C ASP A 225 -15.62 -28.25 -19.12
N GLU A 226 -15.59 -29.23 -20.01
CA GLU A 226 -16.82 -29.97 -20.45
C GLU A 226 -17.42 -30.86 -19.35
N ALA A 227 -16.94 -30.73 -18.08
CA ALA A 227 -17.47 -31.45 -16.93
C ALA A 227 -18.41 -30.59 -16.04
N PHE A 228 -18.91 -29.46 -16.54
CA PHE A 228 -19.95 -28.67 -15.90
C PHE A 228 -21.27 -28.69 -16.66
#